data_b71b5c66d5e416edafd501cc9d35210c
#
_entry.id   b71b5c66d5e416edafd501cc9d35210c
#
_cell.length_a   1.000
_cell.length_b   1.000
_cell.length_c   1.000
_cell.angle_alpha   90.00
_cell.angle_beta   90.00
_cell.angle_gamma   90.00
#
_symmetry.space_group_name_H-M   'P 1'
#
loop_
_entity.id
_entity.type
_entity.pdbx_description
1 polymer ?
#
loop_
_entity_poly.entity_id
_entity_poly.type
_entity_poly.pdbx_seq_one_letter_code
_entity_poly.pdbx_strand_id
1 'polypeptide(L)'
;MPIPPARLLKYLLSSMVALTAGGSNIALAQAPDSVISQPSTAPASSFRTDRLTGEDVKPSHGVGVFDRMGAKLPELPPEKDYKGPIDEAYGAFQRGYYLTAMDKALPRAQLGDPAAQTLIGEILSQGLGVKKDMKNAAFWYGKAAEGGDPAAMFKYALMLMEGHGVTRDKAKADDYMRKAAEAGNPSAEFNWAQILIADNPGEKGLKLALPFYEKSAEQGIADSQYAVAQIYATLKDLPEEKKQLAREWLVRAARAGFDTAQLDLGIWLVNGVGGAKDYVKGFEWLKLAANGGNVVAQNKLAHLYINAIGTPPDPIEAAKWYVLSRRAGLADPALEDFYLGIEEGQQKAAIDAANRFRRR
;
A
#
# COMPACT_ATOMS: atom_id res chain seq x y z
N MET A 1 19.72 -12.51 -10.02
CA MET A 1 19.71 -13.63 -9.05
C MET A 1 18.47 -13.47 -8.19
N PRO A 2 17.65 -14.51 -8.01
CA PRO A 2 16.53 -14.45 -7.06
C PRO A 2 17.06 -14.17 -5.67
N ILE A 3 16.30 -13.39 -4.88
CA ILE A 3 16.65 -13.05 -3.51
C ILE A 3 16.73 -14.37 -2.71
N PRO A 4 17.83 -14.69 -2.03
CA PRO A 4 17.90 -15.91 -1.23
C PRO A 4 16.82 -15.89 -0.13
N PRO A 5 16.21 -17.03 0.24
CA PRO A 5 15.09 -17.12 1.19
C PRO A 5 15.36 -16.44 2.53
N ALA A 6 16.61 -16.37 2.96
CA ALA A 6 17.01 -15.65 4.18
C ALA A 6 16.90 -14.11 4.05
N ARG A 7 16.94 -13.54 2.83
CA ARG A 7 16.70 -12.11 2.60
C ARG A 7 15.20 -11.82 2.45
N LEU A 8 14.45 -12.72 1.81
CA LEU A 8 13.00 -12.65 1.74
C LEU A 8 12.40 -12.61 3.15
N LEU A 9 12.89 -13.50 4.04
CA LEU A 9 12.48 -13.54 5.44
C LEU A 9 12.76 -12.21 6.16
N LYS A 10 13.90 -11.55 5.87
CA LYS A 10 14.22 -10.23 6.44
C LYS A 10 13.29 -9.12 5.95
N TYR A 11 12.89 -9.10 4.68
CA TYR A 11 11.96 -8.11 4.14
C TYR A 11 10.54 -8.32 4.65
N LEU A 12 10.08 -9.57 4.71
CA LEU A 12 8.77 -9.92 5.29
C LEU A 12 8.72 -9.66 6.81
N LEU A 13 9.85 -9.84 7.53
CA LEU A 13 9.97 -9.55 8.97
C LEU A 13 10.25 -8.06 9.26
N SER A 14 10.82 -7.28 8.33
CA SER A 14 11.01 -5.82 8.52
C SER A 14 9.68 -5.08 8.65
N SER A 15 8.63 -5.53 7.97
CA SER A 15 7.28 -4.99 8.16
C SER A 15 6.70 -5.33 9.55
N MET A 16 7.21 -6.38 10.22
CA MET A 16 6.83 -6.73 11.59
C MET A 16 7.55 -5.92 12.67
N VAL A 17 8.81 -5.52 12.44
CA VAL A 17 9.58 -4.71 13.41
C VAL A 17 9.00 -3.28 13.53
N ALA A 18 8.31 -2.78 12.52
CA ALA A 18 7.55 -1.52 12.61
C ALA A 18 6.35 -1.61 13.58
N LEU A 19 5.87 -2.81 13.91
CA LEU A 19 4.80 -3.04 14.88
C LEU A 19 5.28 -3.06 16.35
N THR A 20 6.58 -3.20 16.63
CA THR A 20 7.09 -3.39 17.99
C THR A 20 8.00 -2.29 18.53
N ALA A 21 8.43 -1.34 17.70
CA ALA A 21 9.25 -0.20 18.10
C ALA A 21 8.41 1.09 18.08
N GLY A 22 8.11 1.59 19.26
CA GLY A 22 7.22 2.70 19.54
C GLY A 22 7.33 3.92 18.66
N GLY A 23 6.18 4.47 18.33
CA GLY A 23 5.97 5.87 17.96
C GLY A 23 6.08 6.18 16.49
N SER A 24 4.93 6.45 15.86
CA SER A 24 4.72 7.19 14.62
C SER A 24 4.73 6.38 13.30
N ASN A 25 3.56 6.30 12.70
CA ASN A 25 3.26 5.85 11.35
C ASN A 25 3.34 4.34 11.08
N ILE A 26 2.41 3.59 11.67
CA ILE A 26 1.97 2.34 11.07
C ILE A 26 1.22 2.72 9.79
N ALA A 27 1.82 2.48 8.64
CA ALA A 27 1.07 2.38 7.40
C ALA A 27 0.23 1.11 7.50
N LEU A 28 -0.96 1.23 8.06
CA LEU A 28 -2.03 0.26 7.88
C LEU A 28 -2.25 0.16 6.37
N ALA A 29 -2.13 -1.03 5.81
CA ALA A 29 -2.67 -1.30 4.49
C ALA A 29 -4.20 -1.11 4.60
N GLN A 30 -4.64 0.12 4.42
CA GLN A 30 -6.04 0.46 4.24
C GLN A 30 -6.38 0.19 2.78
N ALA A 31 -7.51 -0.44 2.54
CA ALA A 31 -8.16 -0.37 1.25
C ALA A 31 -8.22 1.11 0.80
N PRO A 32 -8.09 1.42 -0.50
CA PRO A 32 -7.95 2.78 -0.94
C PRO A 32 -9.18 3.59 -0.55
N ASP A 33 -9.06 4.32 0.55
CA ASP A 33 -10.01 5.36 0.91
C ASP A 33 -9.79 6.51 -0.07
N SER A 34 -10.89 6.89 -0.72
CA SER A 34 -11.00 8.07 -1.53
C SER A 34 -10.34 9.27 -0.85
N VAL A 35 -9.44 9.94 -1.59
CA VAL A 35 -8.73 11.16 -1.23
C VAL A 35 -9.68 12.17 -0.58
N ILE A 36 -9.61 12.34 0.73
CA ILE A 36 -10.22 13.47 1.44
C ILE A 36 -9.14 14.55 1.55
N SER A 37 -9.28 15.59 0.71
CA SER A 37 -8.50 16.81 0.80
C SER A 37 -8.75 17.48 2.16
N GLN A 38 -7.67 17.84 2.85
CA GLN A 38 -7.76 18.64 4.08
C GLN A 38 -8.38 20.02 3.80
N PRO A 39 -9.23 20.57 4.69
CA PRO A 39 -9.79 21.89 4.50
C PRO A 39 -8.71 22.96 4.69
N SER A 40 -8.49 23.75 3.65
CA SER A 40 -7.74 24.99 3.68
C SER A 40 -8.47 26.02 4.54
N THR A 41 -7.80 26.55 5.56
CA THR A 41 -8.27 27.72 6.31
C THR A 41 -8.07 28.97 5.47
N ALA A 42 -9.11 29.38 4.73
CA ALA A 42 -9.21 30.74 4.16
C ALA A 42 -10.51 31.38 4.64
N PRO A 43 -10.53 32.73 4.87
CA PRO A 43 -11.63 33.39 5.51
C PRO A 43 -12.89 33.45 4.65
N ALA A 44 -14.04 33.35 5.30
CA ALA A 44 -15.35 33.41 4.69
C ALA A 44 -15.54 34.71 3.87
N SER A 45 -15.64 34.55 2.54
CA SER A 45 -16.17 35.58 1.65
C SER A 45 -17.62 35.24 1.32
N SER A 46 -18.48 36.22 1.48
CA SER A 46 -19.92 36.22 1.25
C SER A 46 -20.31 35.60 -0.11
N PHE A 47 -21.01 34.49 -0.09
CA PHE A 47 -21.67 33.94 -1.31
C PHE A 47 -22.92 34.79 -1.64
N ARG A 48 -22.85 35.48 -2.76
CA ARG A 48 -24.01 36.03 -3.47
C ARG A 48 -24.66 34.87 -4.22
N THR A 49 -25.90 34.59 -3.84
CA THR A 49 -26.75 33.65 -4.63
C THR A 49 -27.33 34.39 -5.82
N ASP A 50 -26.63 34.38 -6.96
CA ASP A 50 -27.25 34.69 -8.23
C ASP A 50 -27.74 33.37 -8.85
N ARG A 51 -29.07 33.33 -9.10
CA ARG A 51 -29.73 32.23 -9.83
C ARG A 51 -29.12 32.16 -11.21
N LEU A 52 -28.33 31.12 -11.48
CA LEU A 52 -28.00 30.70 -12.83
C LEU A 52 -29.15 29.84 -13.35
N THR A 53 -29.98 30.43 -14.19
CA THR A 53 -30.91 29.72 -15.09
C THR A 53 -30.06 28.85 -16.01
N GLY A 54 -30.45 27.56 -16.15
CA GLY A 54 -29.75 26.61 -17.01
C GLY A 54 -29.81 27.07 -18.48
N GLU A 55 -28.62 27.19 -19.01
CA GLU A 55 -28.16 27.02 -20.39
C GLU A 55 -26.75 27.59 -20.44
N ASP A 56 -25.77 26.81 -20.94
CA ASP A 56 -24.36 27.20 -21.13
C ASP A 56 -23.34 26.96 -19.99
N VAL A 57 -23.50 25.96 -19.15
CA VAL A 57 -22.31 25.39 -18.44
C VAL A 57 -21.73 24.30 -19.33
N LYS A 58 -20.80 24.67 -20.24
CA LYS A 58 -19.84 23.69 -20.77
C LYS A 58 -19.09 23.11 -19.59
N PRO A 59 -19.08 21.77 -19.44
CA PRO A 59 -18.26 21.16 -18.38
C PRO A 59 -16.83 21.64 -18.57
N SER A 60 -16.26 22.31 -17.55
CA SER A 60 -14.84 22.62 -17.53
C SER A 60 -14.13 21.28 -17.58
N HIS A 61 -13.50 20.97 -18.71
CA HIS A 61 -12.65 19.81 -18.86
C HIS A 61 -11.43 20.05 -17.98
N GLY A 62 -11.56 19.67 -16.69
CA GLY A 62 -10.40 19.37 -15.90
C GLY A 62 -9.66 18.26 -16.65
N VAL A 63 -8.49 18.58 -17.18
CA VAL A 63 -7.66 17.59 -17.87
C VAL A 63 -7.28 16.53 -16.85
N GLY A 64 -8.07 15.44 -16.82
CA GLY A 64 -7.82 14.31 -15.95
C GLY A 64 -6.45 13.70 -16.26
N VAL A 65 -5.83 13.09 -15.28
CA VAL A 65 -4.55 12.37 -15.46
C VAL A 65 -4.66 11.36 -16.60
N PHE A 66 -5.82 10.77 -16.80
CA PHE A 66 -6.12 9.82 -17.89
C PHE A 66 -6.17 10.45 -19.28
N ASP A 67 -6.66 11.71 -19.41
CA ASP A 67 -6.65 12.44 -20.68
C ASP A 67 -5.22 12.75 -21.15
N ARG A 68 -4.29 12.96 -20.20
CA ARG A 68 -2.87 13.16 -20.50
C ARG A 68 -2.17 11.87 -20.94
N MET A 69 -2.70 10.71 -20.59
CA MET A 69 -2.16 9.41 -20.98
C MET A 69 -2.76 8.88 -22.28
N GLY A 70 -3.72 9.59 -22.89
CA GLY A 70 -4.39 9.17 -24.14
C GLY A 70 -5.22 7.89 -24.00
N ALA A 71 -5.50 7.44 -22.77
CA ALA A 71 -6.31 6.28 -22.50
C ALA A 71 -7.78 6.69 -22.38
N LYS A 72 -8.66 6.04 -23.16
CA LYS A 72 -10.10 6.16 -22.93
C LYS A 72 -10.41 5.58 -21.53
N LEU A 73 -11.16 6.33 -20.72
CA LEU A 73 -11.71 5.80 -19.49
C LEU A 73 -12.54 4.56 -19.82
N PRO A 74 -12.40 3.47 -19.09
CA PRO A 74 -13.29 2.33 -19.23
C PRO A 74 -14.73 2.79 -18.99
N GLU A 75 -15.67 2.26 -19.75
CA GLU A 75 -17.08 2.52 -19.52
C GLU A 75 -17.43 2.14 -18.08
N LEU A 76 -18.12 3.04 -17.38
CA LEU A 76 -18.60 2.73 -16.04
C LEU A 76 -19.52 1.50 -16.14
N PRO A 77 -19.33 0.49 -15.28
CA PRO A 77 -20.25 -0.63 -15.25
C PRO A 77 -21.66 -0.10 -15.00
N PRO A 78 -22.70 -0.68 -15.63
CA PRO A 78 -24.06 -0.24 -15.42
C PRO A 78 -24.39 -0.25 -13.94
N GLU A 79 -25.05 0.81 -13.44
CA GLU A 79 -25.50 0.90 -12.06
C GLU A 79 -26.34 -0.35 -11.75
N LYS A 80 -25.86 -1.16 -10.83
CA LYS A 80 -26.64 -2.30 -10.32
C LYS A 80 -27.62 -1.73 -9.31
N ASP A 81 -28.92 -1.84 -9.59
CA ASP A 81 -29.95 -1.57 -8.61
C ASP A 81 -29.70 -2.42 -7.34
N TYR A 82 -29.23 -1.77 -6.29
CA TYR A 82 -29.05 -2.42 -5.01
C TYR A 82 -30.42 -2.73 -4.40
N LYS A 83 -30.81 -3.99 -4.38
CA LYS A 83 -32.10 -4.47 -3.83
C LYS A 83 -32.02 -4.94 -2.38
N GLY A 84 -30.87 -4.77 -1.73
CA GLY A 84 -30.67 -5.15 -0.34
C GLY A 84 -31.19 -4.10 0.66
N PRO A 85 -31.27 -4.46 1.95
CA PRO A 85 -31.65 -3.51 3.00
C PRO A 85 -30.61 -2.38 3.09
N ILE A 86 -31.10 -1.12 3.08
CA ILE A 86 -30.24 0.07 3.19
C ILE A 86 -29.77 0.19 4.64
N ASP A 87 -28.45 0.16 4.85
CA ASP A 87 -27.86 0.49 6.14
C ASP A 87 -27.70 2.02 6.25
N GLU A 88 -28.71 2.66 6.87
CA GLU A 88 -28.73 4.11 7.04
C GLU A 88 -27.59 4.63 7.93
N ALA A 89 -27.13 3.83 8.91
CA ALA A 89 -26.02 4.20 9.79
C ALA A 89 -24.72 4.23 9.00
N TYR A 90 -24.43 3.18 8.23
CA TYR A 90 -23.27 3.11 7.35
C TYR A 90 -23.33 4.16 6.25
N GLY A 91 -24.50 4.38 5.65
CA GLY A 91 -24.69 5.43 4.65
C GLY A 91 -24.43 6.86 5.20
N ALA A 92 -24.82 7.13 6.46
CA ALA A 92 -24.48 8.39 7.12
C ALA A 92 -22.97 8.50 7.39
N PHE A 93 -22.33 7.42 7.83
CA PHE A 93 -20.89 7.34 8.05
C PHE A 93 -20.10 7.65 6.77
N GLN A 94 -20.45 7.04 5.65
CA GLN A 94 -19.79 7.26 4.36
C GLN A 94 -19.90 8.72 3.87
N ARG A 95 -20.95 9.41 4.24
CA ARG A 95 -21.13 10.84 3.93
C ARG A 95 -20.48 11.80 4.95
N GLY A 96 -19.79 11.27 5.97
CA GLY A 96 -19.16 12.07 7.02
C GLY A 96 -20.12 12.56 8.12
N TYR A 97 -21.39 12.10 8.14
CA TYR A 97 -22.36 12.46 9.18
C TYR A 97 -22.21 11.50 10.39
N TYR A 98 -21.07 11.60 11.06
CA TYR A 98 -20.65 10.64 12.08
C TYR A 98 -21.56 10.58 13.31
N LEU A 99 -22.08 11.74 13.78
CA LEU A 99 -23.05 11.76 14.89
C LEU A 99 -24.35 11.07 14.49
N THR A 100 -24.86 11.36 13.30
CA THR A 100 -26.07 10.69 12.77
C THR A 100 -25.83 9.19 12.59
N ALA A 101 -24.63 8.79 12.12
CA ALA A 101 -24.25 7.40 11.99
C ALA A 101 -24.26 6.69 13.35
N MET A 102 -23.71 7.34 14.38
CA MET A 102 -23.68 6.82 15.74
C MET A 102 -25.08 6.69 16.33
N ASP A 103 -25.93 7.71 16.19
CA ASP A 103 -27.32 7.70 16.67
C ASP A 103 -28.14 6.55 16.04
N LYS A 104 -27.95 6.30 14.74
CA LYS A 104 -28.61 5.20 14.02
C LYS A 104 -28.02 3.83 14.32
N ALA A 105 -26.73 3.73 14.58
CA ALA A 105 -26.06 2.47 14.90
C ALA A 105 -26.32 2.01 16.34
N LEU A 106 -26.39 2.95 17.31
CA LEU A 106 -26.44 2.62 18.74
C LEU A 106 -27.59 1.70 19.14
N PRO A 107 -28.84 1.90 18.72
CA PRO A 107 -29.93 1.00 19.05
C PRO A 107 -29.70 -0.43 18.52
N ARG A 108 -29.19 -0.57 17.31
CA ARG A 108 -28.87 -1.87 16.70
C ARG A 108 -27.71 -2.55 17.42
N ALA A 109 -26.66 -1.79 17.75
CA ALA A 109 -25.49 -2.30 18.47
C ALA A 109 -25.86 -2.83 19.86
N GLN A 110 -26.77 -2.14 20.56
CA GLN A 110 -27.30 -2.58 21.86
C GLN A 110 -28.11 -3.89 21.76
N LEU A 111 -28.74 -4.14 20.62
CA LEU A 111 -29.44 -5.38 20.31
C LEU A 111 -28.51 -6.50 19.81
N GLY A 112 -27.19 -6.24 19.73
CA GLY A 112 -26.21 -7.26 19.38
C GLY A 112 -25.83 -7.32 17.89
N ASP A 113 -26.24 -6.35 17.07
CA ASP A 113 -25.85 -6.26 15.66
C ASP A 113 -24.33 -6.00 15.52
N PRO A 114 -23.53 -6.99 15.04
CA PRO A 114 -22.07 -6.85 14.99
C PRO A 114 -21.60 -5.73 14.04
N ALA A 115 -22.31 -5.51 12.93
CA ALA A 115 -21.94 -4.45 11.99
C ALA A 115 -22.11 -3.04 12.59
N ALA A 116 -23.23 -2.84 13.33
CA ALA A 116 -23.46 -1.59 14.05
C ALA A 116 -22.45 -1.39 15.20
N GLN A 117 -22.09 -2.46 15.91
CA GLN A 117 -21.05 -2.44 16.96
C GLN A 117 -19.69 -2.08 16.38
N THR A 118 -19.31 -2.64 15.22
CA THR A 118 -18.08 -2.30 14.50
C THR A 118 -18.05 -0.85 14.09
N LEU A 119 -19.17 -0.32 13.57
CA LEU A 119 -19.27 1.09 13.17
C LEU A 119 -19.07 2.04 14.36
N ILE A 120 -19.67 1.76 15.51
CA ILE A 120 -19.46 2.54 16.74
C ILE A 120 -18.00 2.46 17.19
N GLY A 121 -17.41 1.27 17.16
CA GLY A 121 -15.99 1.07 17.44
C GLY A 121 -15.10 1.94 16.56
N GLU A 122 -15.40 2.03 15.27
CA GLU A 122 -14.65 2.86 14.30
C GLU A 122 -14.79 4.37 14.61
N ILE A 123 -16.02 4.86 14.85
CA ILE A 123 -16.28 6.25 15.22
C ILE A 123 -15.50 6.66 16.49
N LEU A 124 -15.53 5.80 17.51
CA LEU A 124 -14.88 6.07 18.80
C LEU A 124 -13.36 5.97 18.72
N SER A 125 -12.83 4.98 17.98
CA SER A 125 -11.38 4.75 17.85
C SER A 125 -10.68 5.86 17.10
N GLN A 126 -11.34 6.45 16.11
CA GLN A 126 -10.82 7.57 15.32
C GLN A 126 -11.18 8.94 15.90
N GLY A 127 -12.24 9.02 16.73
CA GLY A 127 -12.74 10.28 17.27
C GLY A 127 -13.52 11.09 16.23
N LEU A 128 -14.30 10.41 15.39
CA LEU A 128 -15.06 11.04 14.30
C LEU A 128 -16.33 11.70 14.84
N GLY A 129 -16.35 13.03 14.85
CA GLY A 129 -17.46 13.81 15.41
C GLY A 129 -17.63 13.71 16.94
N VAL A 130 -16.88 12.87 17.59
CA VAL A 130 -16.84 12.66 19.05
C VAL A 130 -15.42 12.64 19.56
N LYS A 131 -15.22 12.76 20.87
CA LYS A 131 -13.90 12.59 21.45
C LYS A 131 -13.43 11.15 21.27
N LYS A 132 -12.17 10.99 20.81
CA LYS A 132 -11.52 9.67 20.71
C LYS A 132 -11.56 8.92 22.04
N ASP A 133 -12.07 7.69 22.03
CA ASP A 133 -12.21 6.83 23.21
C ASP A 133 -11.83 5.39 22.87
N MET A 134 -10.56 5.06 23.07
CA MET A 134 -10.03 3.73 22.76
C MET A 134 -10.60 2.63 23.67
N LYS A 135 -11.00 2.98 24.91
CA LYS A 135 -11.56 1.99 25.86
C LYS A 135 -12.96 1.54 25.41
N ASN A 136 -13.82 2.50 25.07
CA ASN A 136 -15.15 2.21 24.56
C ASN A 136 -15.09 1.61 23.14
N ALA A 137 -14.13 2.04 22.31
CA ALA A 137 -13.89 1.39 21.01
C ALA A 137 -13.53 -0.10 21.18
N ALA A 138 -12.61 -0.43 22.10
CA ALA A 138 -12.24 -1.82 22.39
C ALA A 138 -13.42 -2.64 22.89
N PHE A 139 -14.30 -2.05 23.71
CA PHE A 139 -15.53 -2.72 24.16
C PHE A 139 -16.43 -3.08 22.97
N TRP A 140 -16.72 -2.11 22.08
CA TRP A 140 -17.60 -2.34 20.94
C TRP A 140 -17.00 -3.30 19.91
N TYR A 141 -15.71 -3.14 19.57
CA TYR A 141 -15.02 -4.09 18.70
C TYR A 141 -14.97 -5.50 19.31
N GLY A 142 -14.76 -5.62 20.64
CA GLY A 142 -14.81 -6.91 21.33
C GLY A 142 -16.16 -7.56 21.20
N LYS A 143 -17.26 -6.83 21.38
CA LYS A 143 -18.62 -7.34 21.20
C LYS A 143 -18.92 -7.76 19.77
N ALA A 144 -18.53 -6.94 18.79
CA ALA A 144 -18.68 -7.28 17.38
C ALA A 144 -17.84 -8.51 16.99
N ALA A 145 -16.62 -8.62 17.52
CA ALA A 145 -15.75 -9.78 17.32
C ALA A 145 -16.33 -11.07 17.92
N GLU A 146 -16.95 -11.01 19.11
CA GLU A 146 -17.71 -12.11 19.71
C GLU A 146 -18.92 -12.47 18.85
N GLY A 147 -19.54 -11.49 18.19
CA GLY A 147 -20.64 -11.64 17.23
C GLY A 147 -20.24 -12.15 15.85
N GLY A 148 -18.94 -12.36 15.60
CA GLY A 148 -18.43 -12.96 14.36
C GLY A 148 -18.08 -11.97 13.24
N ASP A 149 -18.09 -10.66 13.48
CA ASP A 149 -17.67 -9.67 12.45
C ASP A 149 -16.17 -9.72 12.16
N PRO A 150 -15.75 -10.05 10.92
CA PRO A 150 -14.33 -10.21 10.61
C PRO A 150 -13.52 -8.91 10.71
N ALA A 151 -14.15 -7.77 10.43
CA ALA A 151 -13.47 -6.47 10.52
C ALA A 151 -13.23 -6.10 11.99
N ALA A 152 -14.23 -6.33 12.86
CA ALA A 152 -14.07 -6.15 14.30
C ALA A 152 -13.06 -7.12 14.90
N MET A 153 -13.06 -8.40 14.51
CA MET A 153 -12.06 -9.38 14.95
C MET A 153 -10.65 -8.88 14.65
N PHE A 154 -10.41 -8.39 13.44
CA PHE A 154 -9.12 -7.81 13.04
C PHE A 154 -8.75 -6.59 13.88
N LYS A 155 -9.65 -5.61 13.99
CA LYS A 155 -9.40 -4.39 14.78
C LYS A 155 -9.16 -4.70 16.26
N TYR A 156 -9.95 -5.60 16.84
CA TYR A 156 -9.79 -6.01 18.24
C TYR A 156 -8.49 -6.78 18.47
N ALA A 157 -8.06 -7.62 17.52
CA ALA A 157 -6.78 -8.30 17.56
C ALA A 157 -5.62 -7.30 17.63
N LEU A 158 -5.63 -6.24 16.80
CA LEU A 158 -4.63 -5.17 16.86
C LEU A 158 -4.63 -4.46 18.21
N MET A 159 -5.81 -4.13 18.76
CA MET A 159 -5.91 -3.48 20.07
C MET A 159 -5.37 -4.36 21.19
N LEU A 160 -5.60 -5.67 21.15
CA LEU A 160 -5.04 -6.65 22.10
C LEU A 160 -3.52 -6.79 21.97
N MET A 161 -2.98 -6.73 20.73
CA MET A 161 -1.53 -6.75 20.49
C MET A 161 -0.81 -5.56 21.12
N GLU A 162 -1.39 -4.37 20.97
CA GLU A 162 -0.80 -3.10 21.35
C GLU A 162 -1.15 -2.68 22.79
N GLY A 163 -2.23 -3.21 23.34
CA GLY A 163 -2.77 -2.79 24.64
C GLY A 163 -3.52 -1.46 24.56
N HIS A 164 -4.09 -1.13 23.41
CA HIS A 164 -4.83 0.12 23.19
C HIS A 164 -6.28 -0.02 23.63
N GLY A 165 -6.63 0.64 24.75
CA GLY A 165 -8.00 0.62 25.31
C GLY A 165 -8.38 -0.72 25.98
N VAL A 166 -7.52 -1.72 25.92
CA VAL A 166 -7.66 -3.05 26.49
C VAL A 166 -6.31 -3.55 26.98
N THR A 167 -6.30 -4.42 27.98
CA THR A 167 -5.05 -5.07 28.44
C THR A 167 -4.44 -5.91 27.31
N ARG A 168 -3.13 -5.76 27.11
CA ARG A 168 -2.41 -6.54 26.09
C ARG A 168 -2.53 -8.03 26.34
N ASP A 169 -2.93 -8.77 25.32
CA ASP A 169 -3.05 -10.23 25.36
C ASP A 169 -2.70 -10.79 23.97
N LYS A 170 -1.45 -11.24 23.81
CA LYS A 170 -0.98 -11.77 22.52
C LYS A 170 -1.72 -13.03 22.10
N ALA A 171 -2.00 -13.94 23.04
CA ALA A 171 -2.66 -15.21 22.68
C ALA A 171 -4.07 -14.99 22.15
N LYS A 172 -4.82 -14.11 22.80
CA LYS A 172 -6.16 -13.71 22.35
C LYS A 172 -6.12 -12.92 21.06
N ALA A 173 -5.11 -12.07 20.87
CA ALA A 173 -4.90 -11.33 19.65
C ALA A 173 -4.66 -12.26 18.44
N ASP A 174 -3.74 -13.22 18.59
CA ASP A 174 -3.42 -14.21 17.57
C ASP A 174 -4.65 -15.07 17.19
N ASP A 175 -5.47 -15.46 18.18
CA ASP A 175 -6.71 -16.23 17.95
C ASP A 175 -7.74 -15.39 17.14
N TYR A 176 -7.97 -14.12 17.50
CA TYR A 176 -8.86 -13.26 16.73
C TYR A 176 -8.29 -12.91 15.35
N MET A 177 -6.98 -12.72 15.22
CA MET A 177 -6.34 -12.50 13.92
C MET A 177 -6.55 -13.70 12.99
N ARG A 178 -6.33 -14.92 13.53
CA ARG A 178 -6.58 -16.16 12.79
C ARG A 178 -8.06 -16.27 12.36
N LYS A 179 -8.99 -16.07 13.29
CA LYS A 179 -10.45 -16.12 13.02
C LYS A 179 -10.86 -15.10 11.95
N ALA A 180 -10.36 -13.87 12.04
CA ALA A 180 -10.61 -12.83 11.04
C ALA A 180 -10.08 -13.23 9.65
N ALA A 181 -8.87 -13.83 9.59
CA ALA A 181 -8.28 -14.32 8.36
C ALA A 181 -9.07 -15.48 7.77
N GLU A 182 -9.48 -16.46 8.59
CA GLU A 182 -10.32 -17.58 8.17
C GLU A 182 -11.70 -17.12 7.66
N ALA A 183 -12.23 -16.04 8.22
CA ALA A 183 -13.48 -15.39 7.81
C ALA A 183 -13.31 -14.46 6.58
N GLY A 184 -12.12 -14.37 5.99
CA GLY A 184 -11.87 -13.68 4.73
C GLY A 184 -11.59 -12.18 4.85
N ASN A 185 -11.21 -11.66 6.01
CA ASN A 185 -10.74 -10.29 6.12
C ASN A 185 -9.36 -10.14 5.48
N PRO A 186 -9.18 -9.33 4.41
CA PRO A 186 -7.94 -9.31 3.64
C PRO A 186 -6.73 -8.81 4.45
N SER A 187 -6.94 -7.85 5.35
CA SER A 187 -5.88 -7.34 6.22
C SER A 187 -5.49 -8.36 7.28
N ALA A 188 -6.46 -9.12 7.80
CA ALA A 188 -6.18 -10.20 8.75
C ALA A 188 -5.48 -11.38 8.07
N GLU A 189 -5.86 -11.74 6.83
CA GLU A 189 -5.16 -12.76 6.03
C GLU A 189 -3.69 -12.41 5.85
N PHE A 190 -3.37 -11.16 5.47
CA PHE A 190 -2.00 -10.67 5.39
C PHE A 190 -1.26 -10.77 6.73
N ASN A 191 -1.85 -10.25 7.81
CA ASN A 191 -1.20 -10.24 9.12
C ASN A 191 -1.04 -11.65 9.71
N TRP A 192 -2.03 -12.52 9.52
CA TRP A 192 -1.93 -13.91 9.95
C TRP A 192 -0.83 -14.67 9.19
N ALA A 193 -0.70 -14.44 7.89
CA ALA A 193 0.40 -14.98 7.09
C ALA A 193 1.77 -14.55 7.65
N GLN A 194 1.91 -13.30 8.08
CA GLN A 194 3.14 -12.80 8.74
C GLN A 194 3.42 -13.53 10.06
N ILE A 195 2.40 -13.75 10.89
CA ILE A 195 2.53 -14.49 12.15
C ILE A 195 2.98 -15.93 11.87
N LEU A 196 2.39 -16.60 10.88
CA LEU A 196 2.77 -17.96 10.51
C LEU A 196 4.24 -18.07 10.07
N ILE A 197 4.77 -17.07 9.37
CA ILE A 197 6.19 -17.03 8.99
C ILE A 197 7.08 -16.78 10.20
N ALA A 198 6.68 -15.91 11.11
CA ALA A 198 7.45 -15.60 12.31
C ALA A 198 7.55 -16.81 13.25
N ASP A 199 6.44 -17.53 13.42
CA ASP A 199 6.37 -18.70 14.29
C ASP A 199 7.00 -19.96 13.65
N ASN A 200 7.13 -20.00 12.33
CA ASN A 200 7.71 -21.11 11.56
C ASN A 200 8.77 -20.61 10.58
N PRO A 201 10.00 -20.33 11.00
CA PRO A 201 11.04 -19.82 10.12
C PRO A 201 11.36 -20.74 8.93
N GLY A 202 11.64 -20.15 7.75
CA GLY A 202 12.03 -20.85 6.54
C GLY A 202 10.87 -21.28 5.64
N GLU A 203 11.11 -22.32 4.81
CA GLU A 203 10.14 -22.75 3.80
C GLU A 203 8.81 -23.24 4.38
N LYS A 204 8.85 -23.81 5.59
CA LYS A 204 7.63 -24.27 6.28
C LYS A 204 6.66 -23.12 6.50
N GLY A 205 7.15 -22.01 7.04
CA GLY A 205 6.31 -20.83 7.27
C GLY A 205 5.78 -20.22 5.97
N LEU A 206 6.61 -20.16 4.92
CA LEU A 206 6.18 -19.69 3.61
C LEU A 206 5.04 -20.56 3.03
N LYS A 207 5.13 -21.88 3.17
CA LYS A 207 4.08 -22.81 2.72
C LYS A 207 2.78 -22.65 3.52
N LEU A 208 2.87 -22.44 4.83
CA LEU A 208 1.71 -22.20 5.69
C LEU A 208 1.05 -20.83 5.42
N ALA A 209 1.84 -19.81 5.16
CA ALA A 209 1.38 -18.45 4.93
C ALA A 209 0.80 -18.23 3.52
N LEU A 210 1.30 -18.98 2.53
CA LEU A 210 0.96 -18.77 1.13
C LEU A 210 -0.55 -18.74 0.84
N PRO A 211 -1.39 -19.67 1.34
CA PRO A 211 -2.83 -19.62 1.07
C PRO A 211 -3.51 -18.35 1.56
N PHE A 212 -3.04 -17.77 2.66
CA PHE A 212 -3.57 -16.51 3.21
C PHE A 212 -3.08 -15.31 2.38
N TYR A 213 -1.80 -15.30 1.97
CA TYR A 213 -1.31 -14.26 1.06
C TYR A 213 -2.03 -14.30 -0.29
N GLU A 214 -2.29 -15.47 -0.86
CA GLU A 214 -3.03 -15.62 -2.12
C GLU A 214 -4.42 -14.98 -2.00
N LYS A 215 -5.21 -15.33 -0.97
CA LYS A 215 -6.54 -14.77 -0.74
C LYS A 215 -6.50 -13.24 -0.55
N SER A 216 -5.60 -12.76 0.29
CA SER A 216 -5.41 -11.33 0.54
C SER A 216 -4.98 -10.58 -0.74
N ALA A 217 -4.09 -11.16 -1.55
CA ALA A 217 -3.62 -10.61 -2.82
C ALA A 217 -4.73 -10.51 -3.87
N GLU A 218 -5.60 -11.53 -3.96
CA GLU A 218 -6.79 -11.55 -4.82
C GLU A 218 -7.77 -10.44 -4.45
N GLN A 219 -7.86 -10.07 -3.17
CA GLN A 219 -8.66 -8.96 -2.67
C GLN A 219 -7.96 -7.60 -2.81
N GLY A 220 -6.77 -7.54 -3.43
CA GLY A 220 -6.13 -6.29 -3.83
C GLY A 220 -5.10 -5.73 -2.84
N ILE A 221 -4.73 -6.44 -1.76
CA ILE A 221 -3.69 -6.00 -0.83
C ILE A 221 -2.32 -6.07 -1.53
N ALA A 222 -1.71 -4.91 -1.79
CA ALA A 222 -0.47 -4.79 -2.56
C ALA A 222 0.72 -5.51 -1.91
N ASP A 223 0.83 -5.44 -0.58
CA ASP A 223 1.85 -6.16 0.20
C ASP A 223 1.72 -7.69 0.02
N SER A 224 0.48 -8.19 -0.01
CA SER A 224 0.21 -9.62 -0.24
C SER A 224 0.52 -10.02 -1.68
N GLN A 225 0.19 -9.16 -2.66
CA GLN A 225 0.55 -9.38 -4.07
C GLN A 225 2.07 -9.47 -4.24
N TYR A 226 2.81 -8.59 -3.56
CA TYR A 226 4.27 -8.63 -3.53
C TYR A 226 4.79 -9.91 -2.85
N ALA A 227 4.24 -10.29 -1.69
CA ALA A 227 4.61 -11.51 -0.98
C ALA A 227 4.39 -12.77 -1.86
N VAL A 228 3.23 -12.89 -2.51
CA VAL A 228 2.93 -13.98 -3.45
C VAL A 228 3.95 -14.01 -4.59
N ALA A 229 4.26 -12.86 -5.21
CA ALA A 229 5.24 -12.78 -6.28
C ALA A 229 6.61 -13.33 -5.86
N GLN A 230 7.08 -12.93 -4.67
CA GLN A 230 8.36 -13.35 -4.13
C GLN A 230 8.38 -14.85 -3.76
N ILE A 231 7.30 -15.33 -3.13
CA ILE A 231 7.16 -16.76 -2.78
C ILE A 231 7.12 -17.62 -4.04
N TYR A 232 6.36 -17.22 -5.07
CA TYR A 232 6.28 -17.93 -6.34
C TYR A 232 7.61 -17.98 -7.08
N ALA A 233 8.43 -16.93 -6.98
CA ALA A 233 9.74 -16.89 -7.62
C ALA A 233 10.82 -17.70 -6.86
N THR A 234 10.64 -17.96 -5.57
CA THR A 234 11.70 -18.51 -4.71
C THR A 234 11.45 -19.93 -4.19
N LEU A 235 10.18 -20.29 -3.96
CA LEU A 235 9.83 -21.59 -3.40
C LEU A 235 9.90 -22.69 -4.47
N LYS A 236 10.82 -23.64 -4.26
CA LYS A 236 11.15 -24.65 -5.28
C LYS A 236 10.02 -25.66 -5.56
N ASP A 237 9.31 -26.06 -4.51
CA ASP A 237 8.30 -27.14 -4.58
C ASP A 237 6.91 -26.65 -5.05
N LEU A 238 6.81 -25.44 -5.63
CA LEU A 238 5.56 -24.98 -6.20
C LEU A 238 5.32 -25.53 -7.60
N PRO A 239 4.03 -25.75 -7.98
CA PRO A 239 3.65 -26.03 -9.36
C PRO A 239 4.19 -24.97 -10.32
N GLU A 240 4.59 -25.40 -11.51
CA GLU A 240 5.21 -24.51 -12.49
C GLU A 240 4.24 -23.40 -12.95
N GLU A 241 2.95 -23.71 -13.00
CA GLU A 241 1.88 -22.76 -13.33
C GLU A 241 1.87 -21.57 -12.35
N LYS A 242 2.06 -21.83 -11.05
CA LYS A 242 2.15 -20.77 -10.04
C LYS A 242 3.43 -19.96 -10.20
N LYS A 243 4.57 -20.60 -10.45
CA LYS A 243 5.85 -19.91 -10.66
C LYS A 243 5.80 -18.94 -11.85
N GLN A 244 5.13 -19.32 -12.92
CA GLN A 244 4.95 -18.48 -14.11
C GLN A 244 4.14 -17.20 -13.80
N LEU A 245 3.25 -17.23 -12.82
CA LEU A 245 2.45 -16.08 -12.40
C LEU A 245 3.23 -15.10 -11.49
N ALA A 246 4.46 -15.43 -11.06
CA ALA A 246 5.22 -14.58 -10.13
C ALA A 246 5.37 -13.12 -10.61
N ARG A 247 5.73 -12.93 -11.90
CA ARG A 247 5.88 -11.59 -12.47
C ARG A 247 4.55 -10.85 -12.57
N GLU A 248 3.45 -11.54 -12.86
CA GLU A 248 2.13 -10.93 -12.94
C GLU A 248 1.69 -10.37 -11.58
N TRP A 249 1.89 -11.12 -10.50
CA TRP A 249 1.63 -10.63 -9.14
C TRP A 249 2.51 -9.43 -8.79
N LEU A 250 3.79 -9.45 -9.18
CA LEU A 250 4.69 -8.32 -8.97
C LEU A 250 4.22 -7.07 -9.74
N VAL A 251 3.71 -7.24 -10.96
CA VAL A 251 3.11 -6.13 -11.75
C VAL A 251 1.88 -5.55 -11.05
N ARG A 252 1.02 -6.39 -10.48
CA ARG A 252 -0.16 -5.91 -9.73
C ARG A 252 0.26 -5.07 -8.54
N ALA A 253 1.21 -5.54 -7.72
CA ALA A 253 1.74 -4.80 -6.57
C ALA A 253 2.40 -3.47 -6.99
N ALA A 254 3.20 -3.48 -8.07
CA ALA A 254 3.87 -2.28 -8.58
C ALA A 254 2.87 -1.23 -9.09
N ARG A 255 1.80 -1.67 -9.77
CA ARG A 255 0.70 -0.80 -10.25
C ARG A 255 -0.12 -0.23 -9.10
N ALA A 256 -0.25 -0.95 -8.00
CA ALA A 256 -0.88 -0.45 -6.77
C ALA A 256 -0.02 0.59 -6.02
N GLY A 257 1.16 0.94 -6.54
CA GLY A 257 2.03 1.96 -5.96
C GLY A 257 3.00 1.43 -4.90
N PHE A 258 3.11 0.12 -4.71
CA PHE A 258 4.07 -0.45 -3.77
C PHE A 258 5.50 -0.25 -4.29
N ASP A 259 6.27 0.64 -3.67
CA ASP A 259 7.53 1.15 -4.19
C ASP A 259 8.60 0.05 -4.32
N THR A 260 8.66 -0.87 -3.36
CA THR A 260 9.55 -2.04 -3.40
C THR A 260 9.20 -2.95 -4.59
N ALA A 261 7.91 -3.12 -4.90
CA ALA A 261 7.49 -3.88 -6.07
C ALA A 261 7.86 -3.18 -7.38
N GLN A 262 7.80 -1.85 -7.43
CA GLN A 262 8.25 -1.07 -8.59
C GLN A 262 9.75 -1.26 -8.85
N LEU A 263 10.57 -1.18 -7.79
CA LEU A 263 12.02 -1.45 -7.85
C LEU A 263 12.27 -2.87 -8.36
N ASP A 264 11.67 -3.87 -7.71
CA ASP A 264 11.92 -5.28 -8.03
C ASP A 264 11.43 -5.63 -9.43
N LEU A 265 10.28 -5.10 -9.86
CA LEU A 265 9.77 -5.31 -11.21
C LEU A 265 10.73 -4.76 -12.26
N GLY A 266 11.29 -3.56 -12.04
CA GLY A 266 12.31 -3.01 -12.91
C GLY A 266 13.53 -3.92 -13.02
N ILE A 267 14.03 -4.44 -11.89
CA ILE A 267 15.14 -5.39 -11.84
C ILE A 267 14.78 -6.71 -12.53
N TRP A 268 13.58 -7.26 -12.29
CA TRP A 268 13.13 -8.53 -12.91
C TRP A 268 13.01 -8.42 -14.42
N LEU A 269 12.52 -7.29 -14.92
CA LEU A 269 12.40 -7.05 -16.36
C LEU A 269 13.77 -6.93 -17.03
N VAL A 270 14.74 -6.24 -16.42
CA VAL A 270 16.10 -6.14 -16.93
C VAL A 270 16.81 -7.49 -16.93
N ASN A 271 16.62 -8.30 -15.88
CA ASN A 271 17.32 -9.57 -15.72
C ASN A 271 16.60 -10.78 -16.36
N GLY A 272 15.33 -10.63 -16.74
CA GLY A 272 14.52 -11.72 -17.28
C GLY A 272 14.00 -12.68 -16.21
N VAL A 273 13.78 -12.22 -14.97
CA VAL A 273 13.20 -13.06 -13.92
C VAL A 273 11.69 -13.24 -14.17
N GLY A 274 11.21 -14.47 -14.14
CA GLY A 274 9.80 -14.81 -14.38
C GLY A 274 9.31 -14.53 -15.81
N GLY A 275 10.22 -14.45 -16.82
CA GLY A 275 9.88 -14.27 -18.23
C GLY A 275 10.97 -13.60 -19.04
N ALA A 276 10.69 -13.20 -20.28
CA ALA A 276 11.62 -12.54 -21.17
C ALA A 276 12.13 -11.21 -20.59
N LYS A 277 13.36 -10.83 -20.95
CA LYS A 277 13.93 -9.52 -20.65
C LYS A 277 13.16 -8.42 -21.40
N ASP A 278 12.90 -7.31 -20.74
CA ASP A 278 12.34 -6.10 -21.33
C ASP A 278 13.10 -4.89 -20.74
N TYR A 279 14.16 -4.50 -21.39
CA TYR A 279 15.04 -3.43 -20.90
C TYR A 279 14.33 -2.08 -20.85
N VAL A 280 13.46 -1.79 -21.82
CA VAL A 280 12.75 -0.50 -21.88
C VAL A 280 11.79 -0.37 -20.71
N LYS A 281 10.91 -1.37 -20.52
CA LYS A 281 10.00 -1.34 -19.36
C LYS A 281 10.73 -1.44 -18.04
N GLY A 282 11.83 -2.20 -17.98
CA GLY A 282 12.68 -2.28 -16.79
C GLY A 282 13.25 -0.91 -16.39
N PHE A 283 13.75 -0.17 -17.38
CA PHE A 283 14.20 1.22 -17.18
C PHE A 283 13.07 2.13 -16.69
N GLU A 284 11.88 2.06 -17.30
CA GLU A 284 10.73 2.89 -16.91
C GLU A 284 10.29 2.65 -15.47
N TRP A 285 10.21 1.38 -15.04
CA TRP A 285 9.86 1.03 -13.66
C TRP A 285 10.92 1.48 -12.65
N LEU A 286 12.22 1.30 -12.97
CA LEU A 286 13.31 1.80 -12.12
C LEU A 286 13.29 3.32 -12.04
N LYS A 287 12.99 4.02 -13.15
CA LYS A 287 12.85 5.47 -13.17
C LYS A 287 11.67 5.95 -12.33
N LEU A 288 10.55 5.22 -12.35
CA LEU A 288 9.39 5.52 -11.50
C LEU A 288 9.76 5.40 -10.02
N ALA A 289 10.34 4.28 -9.60
CA ALA A 289 10.78 4.06 -8.22
C ALA A 289 11.84 5.09 -7.77
N ALA A 290 12.80 5.42 -8.64
CA ALA A 290 13.83 6.42 -8.36
C ALA A 290 13.26 7.83 -8.17
N ASN A 291 12.25 8.21 -8.98
CA ASN A 291 11.51 9.46 -8.83
C ASN A 291 10.71 9.52 -7.53
N GLY A 292 10.19 8.39 -7.05
CA GLY A 292 9.56 8.22 -5.74
C GLY A 292 10.55 8.33 -4.57
N GLY A 293 11.85 8.37 -4.86
CA GLY A 293 12.91 8.52 -3.87
C GLY A 293 13.53 7.21 -3.39
N ASN A 294 13.23 6.08 -4.07
CA ASN A 294 13.88 4.81 -3.76
C ASN A 294 15.37 4.87 -4.11
N VAL A 295 16.21 4.82 -3.08
CA VAL A 295 17.67 5.01 -3.20
C VAL A 295 18.34 3.90 -4.01
N VAL A 296 17.87 2.66 -3.88
CA VAL A 296 18.39 1.53 -4.66
C VAL A 296 18.04 1.68 -6.13
N ALA A 297 16.80 2.12 -6.43
CA ALA A 297 16.38 2.40 -7.80
C ALA A 297 17.21 3.54 -8.42
N GLN A 298 17.53 4.60 -7.66
CA GLN A 298 18.39 5.69 -8.12
C GLN A 298 19.77 5.17 -8.51
N ASN A 299 20.39 4.32 -7.67
CA ASN A 299 21.67 3.69 -7.99
C ASN A 299 21.59 2.81 -9.24
N LYS A 300 20.56 1.93 -9.33
CA LYS A 300 20.36 1.07 -10.50
C LYS A 300 20.14 1.88 -11.77
N LEU A 301 19.39 2.97 -11.70
CA LEU A 301 19.11 3.83 -12.83
C LEU A 301 20.38 4.50 -13.37
N ALA A 302 21.31 4.91 -12.49
CA ALA A 302 22.63 5.41 -12.90
C ALA A 302 23.38 4.37 -13.75
N HIS A 303 23.41 3.11 -13.32
CA HIS A 303 24.02 2.02 -14.10
C HIS A 303 23.34 1.79 -15.45
N LEU A 304 21.99 1.91 -15.53
CA LEU A 304 21.28 1.75 -16.81
C LEU A 304 21.63 2.85 -17.81
N TYR A 305 21.78 4.10 -17.36
CA TYR A 305 22.22 5.21 -18.21
C TYR A 305 23.66 5.04 -18.71
N ILE A 306 24.59 4.59 -17.85
CA ILE A 306 26.00 4.34 -18.25
C ILE A 306 26.06 3.24 -19.32
N ASN A 307 25.32 2.15 -19.13
CA ASN A 307 25.41 0.96 -19.97
C ASN A 307 24.42 0.96 -21.14
N ALA A 308 23.69 2.05 -21.38
CA ALA A 308 22.67 2.15 -22.43
C ALA A 308 21.63 1.01 -22.37
N ILE A 309 21.17 0.62 -21.16
CA ILE A 309 20.21 -0.47 -20.96
C ILE A 309 18.80 0.12 -20.88
N GLY A 310 17.98 -0.11 -21.90
CA GLY A 310 16.60 0.38 -22.00
C GLY A 310 16.46 1.89 -22.25
N THR A 311 17.57 2.58 -22.40
CA THR A 311 17.66 4.03 -22.67
C THR A 311 18.95 4.33 -23.42
N PRO A 312 19.03 5.41 -24.23
CA PRO A 312 20.32 5.93 -24.70
C PRO A 312 21.23 6.30 -23.52
N PRO A 313 22.57 6.24 -23.69
CA PRO A 313 23.50 6.62 -22.64
C PRO A 313 23.41 8.12 -22.37
N ASP A 314 23.40 8.49 -21.11
CA ASP A 314 23.41 9.90 -20.67
C ASP A 314 24.28 10.05 -19.42
N PRO A 315 25.52 10.57 -19.56
CA PRO A 315 26.48 10.71 -18.46
C PRO A 315 25.98 11.71 -17.39
N ILE A 316 25.24 12.75 -17.77
CA ILE A 316 24.71 13.74 -16.81
C ILE A 316 23.59 13.16 -15.97
N GLU A 317 22.65 12.47 -16.60
CA GLU A 317 21.59 11.77 -15.86
C GLU A 317 22.15 10.65 -14.98
N ALA A 318 23.11 9.85 -15.50
CA ALA A 318 23.81 8.84 -14.70
C ALA A 318 24.44 9.44 -13.44
N ALA A 319 25.23 10.50 -13.62
CA ALA A 319 25.91 11.20 -12.52
C ALA A 319 24.90 11.84 -11.54
N LYS A 320 23.81 12.42 -12.02
CA LYS A 320 22.72 12.97 -11.18
C LYS A 320 22.14 11.90 -10.25
N TRP A 321 21.78 10.73 -10.79
CA TRP A 321 21.18 9.64 -10.00
C TRP A 321 22.20 9.03 -9.04
N TYR A 322 23.46 8.96 -9.44
CA TYR A 322 24.55 8.59 -8.54
C TYR A 322 24.70 9.59 -7.37
N VAL A 323 24.75 10.90 -7.65
CA VAL A 323 24.84 11.93 -6.59
C VAL A 323 23.68 11.83 -5.60
N LEU A 324 22.45 11.58 -6.08
CA LEU A 324 21.28 11.41 -5.21
C LEU A 324 21.41 10.17 -4.33
N SER A 325 21.76 9.01 -4.88
CA SER A 325 21.92 7.77 -4.10
C SER A 325 23.10 7.85 -3.11
N ARG A 326 24.21 8.48 -3.49
CA ARG A 326 25.36 8.72 -2.61
C ARG A 326 25.00 9.63 -1.43
N ARG A 327 24.27 10.72 -1.68
CA ARG A 327 23.78 11.63 -0.61
C ARG A 327 22.84 10.91 0.37
N ALA A 328 22.15 9.89 -0.07
CA ALA A 328 21.30 9.05 0.77
C ALA A 328 22.07 7.90 1.47
N GLY A 329 23.40 7.87 1.33
CA GLY A 329 24.27 6.92 2.02
C GLY A 329 24.55 5.62 1.27
N LEU A 330 24.11 5.47 0.00
CA LEU A 330 24.43 4.29 -0.81
C LEU A 330 25.75 4.50 -1.56
N ALA A 331 26.83 3.92 -1.04
CA ALA A 331 28.13 3.91 -1.70
C ALA A 331 28.16 2.89 -2.86
N ASP A 332 28.72 3.29 -3.99
CA ASP A 332 28.94 2.44 -5.16
C ASP A 332 30.28 2.84 -5.82
N PRO A 333 31.37 2.07 -5.60
CA PRO A 333 32.68 2.41 -6.13
C PRO A 333 32.72 2.52 -7.65
N ALA A 334 31.97 1.71 -8.39
CA ALA A 334 31.95 1.77 -9.85
C ALA A 334 31.30 3.06 -10.36
N LEU A 335 30.27 3.55 -9.68
CA LEU A 335 29.65 4.84 -9.98
C LEU A 335 30.52 6.02 -9.53
N GLU A 336 31.26 5.87 -8.44
CA GLU A 336 32.26 6.89 -8.03
C GLU A 336 33.36 7.05 -9.08
N ASP A 337 33.94 5.93 -9.53
CA ASP A 337 35.00 5.94 -10.58
C ASP A 337 34.46 6.56 -11.88
N PHE A 338 33.24 6.20 -12.28
CA PHE A 338 32.58 6.83 -13.43
C PHE A 338 32.42 8.35 -13.22
N TYR A 339 31.87 8.76 -12.05
CA TYR A 339 31.62 10.18 -11.74
C TYR A 339 32.92 11.02 -11.76
N LEU A 340 34.02 10.47 -11.24
CA LEU A 340 35.33 11.11 -11.25
C LEU A 340 35.94 11.14 -12.65
N GLY A 341 35.57 10.24 -13.55
CA GLY A 341 36.09 10.13 -14.91
C GLY A 341 35.38 11.01 -15.95
N ILE A 342 34.19 11.56 -15.66
CA ILE A 342 33.49 12.48 -16.58
C ILE A 342 33.99 13.91 -16.46
N GLU A 343 33.77 14.74 -17.50
CA GLU A 343 34.17 16.14 -17.54
C GLU A 343 33.61 16.98 -16.39
N GLU A 344 34.38 17.94 -15.88
CA GLU A 344 33.97 18.83 -14.77
C GLU A 344 32.63 19.56 -15.06
N GLY A 345 32.43 19.96 -16.32
CA GLY A 345 31.16 20.56 -16.76
C GLY A 345 29.95 19.63 -16.61
N GLN A 346 30.16 18.34 -16.89
CA GLN A 346 29.10 17.31 -16.70
C GLN A 346 28.85 17.03 -15.22
N GLN A 347 29.90 16.98 -14.39
CA GLN A 347 29.77 16.84 -12.93
C GLN A 347 28.95 17.98 -12.33
N LYS A 348 29.24 19.22 -12.72
CA LYS A 348 28.52 20.42 -12.27
C LYS A 348 27.04 20.37 -12.70
N ALA A 349 26.77 20.03 -13.96
CA ALA A 349 25.43 19.91 -14.48
C ALA A 349 24.62 18.84 -13.73
N ALA A 350 25.24 17.69 -13.40
CA ALA A 350 24.64 16.62 -12.62
C ALA A 350 24.33 17.04 -11.18
N ILE A 351 25.23 17.76 -10.51
CA ILE A 351 25.01 18.32 -9.18
C ILE A 351 23.83 19.31 -9.20
N ASP A 352 23.78 20.20 -10.18
CA ASP A 352 22.70 21.17 -10.34
C ASP A 352 21.35 20.49 -10.59
N ALA A 353 21.34 19.40 -11.40
CA ALA A 353 20.16 18.60 -11.63
C ALA A 353 19.71 17.86 -10.36
N ALA A 354 20.66 17.31 -9.59
CA ALA A 354 20.37 16.66 -8.31
C ALA A 354 19.83 17.66 -7.25
N ASN A 355 20.32 18.89 -7.22
CA ASN A 355 19.84 19.95 -6.31
C ASN A 355 18.41 20.38 -6.63
N ARG A 356 17.99 20.32 -7.89
CA ARG A 356 16.63 20.63 -8.34
C ARG A 356 15.65 19.46 -8.21
N PHE A 357 16.15 18.26 -7.94
CA PHE A 357 15.30 17.09 -7.82
C PHE A 357 14.28 17.23 -6.69
N ARG A 358 13.04 16.93 -6.98
CA ARG A 358 11.93 16.81 -6.00
C ARG A 358 11.30 15.44 -6.14
N ARG A 359 11.11 14.74 -5.04
CA ARG A 359 10.33 13.49 -5.00
C ARG A 359 8.91 13.77 -5.52
N ARG A 360 8.42 12.90 -6.35
CA ARG A 360 7.09 12.98 -6.95
C ARG A 360 6.17 11.92 -6.39
#